data_c3e3db2deab4b1f7129c64544169fc71
#
_entry.id   c3e3db2deab4b1f7129c64544169fc71
#
_cell.length_a   1.000
_cell.length_b   1.000
_cell.length_c   1.000
_cell.angle_alpha   90.00
_cell.angle_beta   90.00
_cell.angle_gamma   90.00
#
_symmetry.space_group_name_H-M   'P 1'
#
loop_
_entity.id
_entity.type
_entity.pdbx_description
1 polymer ?
#
loop_
_entity_poly.entity_id
_entity_poly.type
_entity_poly.pdbx_seq_one_letter_code
_entity_poly.pdbx_strand_id
1 'polypeptide(L)'
;AVGGGTRSRLLTQIVSDATGRLQVVPEETIGASYGSALLAAIGTGALPAGADWARRGHVVEPDPAAGRRYEELFLAFSSLYADTAHHMHRLSDLAGTVPDQPAF
;
A
#
# COMPACT_ATOMS: atom_id res chain seq x y z
N ALA A 1 -2.54 2.77 9.14
CA ALA A 1 -3.02 2.34 7.82
C ALA A 1 -4.34 3.04 7.49
N VAL A 2 -4.52 3.49 6.27
CA VAL A 2 -5.72 4.20 5.81
C VAL A 2 -6.17 3.70 4.44
N GLY A 3 -7.44 3.96 4.08
CA GLY A 3 -8.00 3.62 2.78
C GLY A 3 -8.77 2.31 2.75
N GLY A 4 -9.30 1.94 1.59
CA GLY A 4 -10.21 0.79 1.43
C GLY A 4 -9.59 -0.57 1.82
N GLY A 5 -8.28 -0.73 1.71
CA GLY A 5 -7.57 -1.95 2.10
C GLY A 5 -7.67 -2.27 3.59
N THR A 6 -7.88 -1.27 4.45
CA THR A 6 -8.02 -1.46 5.90
C THR A 6 -9.29 -2.19 6.32
N ARG A 7 -10.26 -2.33 5.41
CA ARG A 7 -11.46 -3.15 5.64
C ARG A 7 -11.15 -4.66 5.66
N SER A 8 -10.04 -5.06 5.06
CA SER A 8 -9.59 -6.45 5.07
C SER A 8 -8.61 -6.68 6.23
N ARG A 9 -9.07 -7.38 7.26
CA ARG A 9 -8.20 -7.79 8.38
C ARG A 9 -7.04 -8.65 7.90
N LEU A 10 -7.26 -9.49 6.90
CA LEU A 10 -6.20 -10.32 6.32
C LEU A 10 -5.12 -9.45 5.68
N LEU A 11 -5.49 -8.45 4.89
CA LEU A 11 -4.52 -7.57 4.22
C LEU A 11 -3.70 -6.76 5.24
N THR A 12 -4.35 -6.20 6.25
CA THR A 12 -3.64 -5.45 7.30
C THR A 12 -2.71 -6.35 8.12
N GLN A 13 -3.11 -7.60 8.38
CA GLN A 13 -2.25 -8.57 9.05
C GLN A 13 -1.03 -8.92 8.18
N ILE A 14 -1.24 -9.26 6.90
CA ILE A 14 -0.15 -9.55 5.96
C ILE A 14 0.87 -8.41 5.92
N VAL A 15 0.40 -7.16 5.84
CA VAL A 15 1.30 -5.99 5.82
C VAL A 15 2.06 -5.83 7.14
N SER A 16 1.43 -6.05 8.30
CA SER A 16 2.11 -6.07 9.60
C SER A 16 3.18 -7.14 9.66
N ASP A 17 2.84 -8.36 9.28
CA ASP A 17 3.73 -9.52 9.34
C ASP A 17 4.93 -9.37 8.40
N ALA A 18 4.68 -8.93 7.17
CA ALA A 18 5.72 -8.75 6.16
C ALA A 18 6.67 -7.58 6.48
N THR A 19 6.18 -6.54 7.16
CA THR A 19 7.00 -5.37 7.50
C THR A 19 7.60 -5.42 8.90
N GLY A 20 7.13 -6.33 9.75
CA GLY A 20 7.48 -6.39 11.17
C GLY A 20 6.99 -5.16 11.96
N ARG A 21 6.03 -4.41 11.41
CA ARG A 21 5.56 -3.15 12.00
C ARG A 21 4.13 -3.24 12.51
N LEU A 22 3.93 -2.73 13.72
CA LEU A 22 2.61 -2.47 14.25
C LEU A 22 1.89 -1.45 13.36
N GLN A 23 0.63 -1.71 13.04
CA GLN A 23 -0.24 -0.78 12.33
C GLN A 23 -1.35 -0.28 13.25
N VAL A 24 -1.64 1.01 13.15
CA VAL A 24 -2.84 1.60 13.73
C VAL A 24 -3.82 1.86 12.61
N VAL A 25 -4.99 1.26 12.69
CA VAL A 25 -6.10 1.52 11.78
C VAL A 25 -7.03 2.52 12.47
N PRO A 26 -7.22 3.73 11.92
CA PRO A 26 -8.10 4.72 12.54
C PRO A 26 -9.58 4.27 12.46
N GLU A 27 -10.43 4.87 13.29
CA GLU A 27 -11.88 4.63 13.21
C GLU A 27 -12.43 5.04 11.85
N GLU A 28 -11.97 6.21 11.35
CA GLU A 28 -12.31 6.69 10.02
C GLU A 28 -11.21 6.33 9.01
N THR A 29 -11.56 5.48 8.06
CA THR A 29 -10.63 4.98 7.03
C THR A 29 -10.73 5.73 5.70
N ILE A 30 -11.52 6.81 5.63
CA ILE A 30 -11.66 7.68 4.45
C ILE A 30 -10.38 8.54 4.33
N GLY A 31 -9.34 8.00 3.68
CA GLY A 31 -8.00 8.58 3.69
C GLY A 31 -7.91 10.02 3.16
N ALA A 32 -7.82 10.17 1.83
CA ALA A 32 -7.47 11.44 1.19
C ALA A 32 -8.51 12.56 1.42
N SER A 33 -9.80 12.28 1.24
CA SER A 33 -10.85 13.29 1.41
C SER A 33 -10.98 13.78 2.86
N TYR A 34 -10.76 12.90 3.83
CA TYR A 34 -10.76 13.27 5.25
C TYR A 34 -9.58 14.21 5.59
N GLY A 35 -8.39 13.87 5.08
CA GLY A 35 -7.22 14.73 5.21
C GLY A 35 -7.38 16.08 4.51
N SER A 36 -7.95 16.10 3.31
CA SER A 36 -8.23 17.33 2.57
C SER A 36 -9.23 18.22 3.31
N ALA A 37 -10.27 17.65 3.92
CA ALA A 37 -11.23 18.39 4.74
C ALA A 37 -10.56 19.02 5.98
N LEU A 38 -9.67 18.29 6.65
CA LEU A 38 -8.89 18.82 7.76
C LEU A 38 -8.01 20.00 7.33
N LEU A 39 -7.28 19.85 6.21
CA LEU A 39 -6.44 20.93 5.68
C LEU A 39 -7.25 22.16 5.29
N ALA A 40 -8.42 21.99 4.69
CA ALA A 40 -9.33 23.08 4.37
C ALA A 40 -9.84 23.80 5.63
N ALA A 41 -10.21 23.05 6.66
CA ALA A 41 -10.67 23.63 7.92
C ALA A 41 -9.56 24.42 8.63
N ILE A 42 -8.33 23.96 8.60
CA ILE A 42 -7.17 24.70 9.13
C ILE A 42 -6.89 25.93 8.25
N GLY A 43 -6.89 25.80 6.94
CA GLY A 43 -6.60 26.89 6.00
C GLY A 43 -7.63 28.03 6.05
N THR A 44 -8.87 27.75 6.38
CA THR A 44 -9.94 28.75 6.57
C THR A 44 -10.00 29.32 7.99
N GLY A 45 -9.14 28.83 8.90
CA GLY A 45 -9.16 29.26 10.31
C GLY A 45 -10.30 28.65 11.13
N ALA A 46 -11.07 27.71 10.58
CA ALA A 46 -12.11 26.99 11.32
C ALA A 46 -11.52 26.05 12.39
N LEU A 47 -10.28 25.63 12.20
CA LEU A 47 -9.52 24.83 13.16
C LEU A 47 -8.10 25.38 13.33
N PRO A 48 -7.49 25.21 14.54
CA PRO A 48 -6.11 25.61 14.77
C PRO A 48 -5.14 24.74 13.95
N ALA A 49 -3.94 25.27 13.62
CA ALA A 49 -2.92 24.59 12.82
C ALA A 49 -2.47 23.22 13.35
N GLY A 50 -2.62 22.98 14.66
CA GLY A 50 -2.27 21.69 15.29
C GLY A 50 -3.45 20.75 15.47
N ALA A 51 -4.60 21.03 14.84
CA ALA A 51 -5.77 20.15 14.96
C ALA A 51 -5.50 18.77 14.37
N ASP A 52 -5.89 17.73 15.10
CA ASP A 52 -5.85 16.34 14.67
C ASP A 52 -7.24 15.72 14.87
N TRP A 53 -7.78 15.18 13.80
CA TRP A 53 -9.06 14.46 13.81
C TRP A 53 -8.87 12.95 13.92
N ALA A 54 -7.63 12.48 13.80
CA ALA A 54 -7.35 11.06 13.77
C ALA A 54 -7.72 10.42 15.11
N ARG A 55 -8.76 9.59 15.10
CA ARG A 55 -9.09 8.74 16.24
C ARG A 55 -8.47 7.38 16.01
N ARG A 56 -7.74 6.88 17.01
CA ARG A 56 -7.19 5.53 16.95
C ARG A 56 -8.31 4.53 17.08
N GLY A 57 -8.47 3.69 16.05
CA GLY A 57 -9.37 2.56 16.08
C GLY A 57 -8.69 1.32 16.66
N HIS A 58 -8.40 0.32 15.84
CA HIS A 58 -7.75 -0.91 16.29
C HIS A 58 -6.27 -0.97 15.89
N VAL A 59 -5.53 -1.78 16.64
CA VAL A 59 -4.11 -2.04 16.40
C VAL A 59 -3.97 -3.44 15.81
N VAL A 60 -3.09 -3.57 14.81
CA VAL A 60 -2.68 -4.85 14.21
C VAL A 60 -1.21 -5.05 14.53
N GLU A 61 -0.92 -6.09 15.29
CA GLU A 61 0.45 -6.45 15.68
C GLU A 61 0.99 -7.50 14.71
N PRO A 62 2.29 -7.43 14.35
CA PRO A 62 2.91 -8.45 13.52
C PRO A 62 3.03 -9.78 14.24
N ASP A 63 2.82 -10.89 13.52
CA ASP A 63 3.18 -12.22 13.98
C ASP A 63 4.66 -12.52 13.62
N PRO A 64 5.56 -12.69 14.61
CA PRO A 64 6.96 -12.94 14.32
C PRO A 64 7.21 -14.26 13.59
N ALA A 65 6.31 -15.24 13.71
CA ALA A 65 6.44 -16.51 12.99
C ALA A 65 6.12 -16.35 11.50
N ALA A 66 5.05 -15.61 11.19
CA ALA A 66 4.71 -15.24 9.82
C ALA A 66 5.78 -14.31 9.23
N GLY A 67 6.32 -13.37 9.99
CA GLY A 67 7.37 -12.44 9.56
C GLY A 67 8.62 -13.16 9.02
N ARG A 68 9.10 -14.20 9.69
CA ARG A 68 10.24 -15.00 9.20
C ARG A 68 9.97 -15.63 7.84
N ARG A 69 8.74 -16.12 7.62
CA ARG A 69 8.35 -16.69 6.34
C ARG A 69 8.27 -15.62 5.23
N TYR A 70 7.79 -14.42 5.57
CA TYR A 70 7.78 -13.30 4.62
C TYR A 70 9.19 -12.82 4.25
N GLU A 71 10.15 -12.87 5.16
CA GLU A 71 11.55 -12.57 4.87
C GLU A 71 12.13 -13.52 3.81
N GLU A 72 11.91 -14.84 3.96
CA GLU A 72 12.32 -15.83 2.97
C GLU A 72 11.68 -15.59 1.60
N LEU A 73 10.37 -15.31 1.59
CA LEU A 73 9.64 -14.98 0.38
C LEU A 73 10.12 -13.67 -0.27
N PHE A 74 10.48 -12.68 0.52
CA PHE A 74 10.98 -11.40 0.04
C PHE A 74 12.34 -11.55 -0.65
N LEU A 75 13.23 -12.38 -0.13
CA LEU A 75 14.50 -12.68 -0.77
C LEU A 75 14.30 -13.33 -2.15
N ALA A 76 13.40 -14.33 -2.23
CA ALA A 76 13.04 -14.96 -3.49
C ALA A 76 12.38 -13.97 -4.46
N PHE A 77 11.46 -13.15 -3.98
CA PHE A 77 10.80 -12.12 -4.78
C PHE A 77 11.80 -11.09 -5.34
N SER A 78 12.76 -10.67 -4.52
CA SER A 78 13.76 -9.67 -4.90
C SER A 78 14.72 -10.16 -6.00
N SER A 79 14.97 -11.49 -6.09
CA SER A 79 15.79 -12.06 -7.15
C SER A 79 15.04 -12.18 -8.49
N LEU A 80 13.71 -12.32 -8.46
CA LEU A 80 12.90 -12.57 -9.66
C LEU A 80 13.11 -11.55 -10.77
N TYR A 81 13.27 -10.28 -10.45
CA TYR A 81 13.49 -9.26 -11.48
C TYR A 81 14.80 -9.48 -12.23
N ALA A 82 15.90 -9.70 -11.51
CA ALA A 82 17.19 -9.97 -12.12
C ALA A 82 17.16 -11.25 -12.98
N ASP A 83 16.50 -12.31 -12.47
CA ASP A 83 16.41 -13.61 -13.13
C ASP A 83 15.52 -13.59 -14.39
N THR A 84 14.53 -12.70 -14.44
CA THR A 84 13.54 -12.64 -15.52
C THR A 84 13.66 -11.41 -16.42
N ALA A 85 14.48 -10.43 -16.10
CA ALA A 85 14.56 -9.15 -16.80
C ALA A 85 14.78 -9.29 -18.32
N HIS A 86 15.66 -10.19 -18.73
CA HIS A 86 15.95 -10.42 -20.15
C HIS A 86 14.72 -11.00 -20.91
N HIS A 87 13.93 -11.84 -20.27
CA HIS A 87 12.68 -12.34 -20.83
C HIS A 87 11.62 -11.23 -20.94
N MET A 88 11.50 -10.39 -19.92
CA MET A 88 10.57 -9.27 -19.90
C MET A 88 10.89 -8.25 -20.99
N HIS A 89 12.17 -7.91 -21.18
CA HIS A 89 12.62 -7.03 -22.26
C HIS A 89 12.31 -7.63 -23.61
N ARG A 90 12.65 -8.90 -23.83
CA ARG A 90 12.35 -9.59 -25.09
C ARG A 90 10.86 -9.62 -25.42
N LEU A 91 10.00 -9.86 -24.41
CA LEU A 91 8.54 -9.84 -24.62
C LEU A 91 8.05 -8.42 -24.96
N SER A 92 8.61 -7.40 -24.33
CA SER A 92 8.31 -6.00 -24.64
C SER A 92 8.70 -5.64 -26.07
N ASP A 93 9.89 -6.06 -26.53
CA ASP A 93 10.37 -5.81 -27.89
C ASP A 93 9.46 -6.50 -28.93
N LEU A 94 9.06 -7.73 -28.67
CA LEU A 94 8.13 -8.47 -29.53
C LEU A 94 6.74 -7.81 -29.58
N ALA A 95 6.25 -7.29 -28.46
CA ALA A 95 4.98 -6.59 -28.41
C ALA A 95 5.03 -5.25 -29.17
N GLY A 96 6.17 -4.54 -29.14
CA GLY A 96 6.39 -3.30 -29.88
C GLY A 96 6.52 -3.48 -31.40
N THR A 97 6.74 -4.71 -31.88
CA THR A 97 6.84 -5.05 -33.31
C THR A 97 5.50 -5.46 -33.94
N VAL A 98 4.39 -5.46 -33.19
CA VAL A 98 3.07 -5.71 -33.76
C VAL A 98 2.69 -4.50 -34.64
N PRO A 99 2.47 -4.65 -35.97
CA PRO A 99 2.06 -3.56 -36.82
C PRO A 99 0.73 -2.98 -36.30
N ASP A 100 0.63 -1.66 -36.35
CA ASP A 100 -0.57 -0.91 -36.00
C ASP A 100 -1.80 -1.54 -36.67
N GLN A 101 -2.65 -2.22 -35.92
CA GLN A 101 -3.87 -2.78 -36.48
C GLN A 101 -4.80 -1.60 -36.78
N PRO A 102 -5.38 -1.56 -37.99
CA PRO A 102 -6.32 -0.49 -38.31
C PRO A 102 -7.45 -0.51 -37.27
N ALA A 103 -7.73 0.66 -36.69
CA ALA A 103 -8.83 0.86 -35.76
C ALA A 103 -10.14 0.40 -36.42
N PHE A 104 -10.85 -0.52 -35.77
CA PHE A 104 -12.22 -0.90 -36.12
C PHE A 104 -13.20 0.20 -35.72
#